data_28f7aa3e4376f6416e04948503022de5
#
_entry.id   28f7aa3e4376f6416e04948503022de5
#
_cell.length_a   1.000
_cell.length_b   1.000
_cell.length_c   1.000
_cell.angle_alpha   90.00
_cell.angle_beta   90.00
_cell.angle_gamma   90.00
#
_symmetry.space_group_name_H-M   'P 1'
#
loop_
_entity.id
_entity.type
_entity.pdbx_description
1 polymer ?
#
loop_
_entity_poly.entity_id
_entity_poly.type
_entity_poly.pdbx_seq_one_letter_code
_entity_poly.pdbx_strand_id
1 'polypeptide(L)'
;MEKIYDLIIVGGGPAGLSAGIYAGRAKLDVLILEKEQKGGQIALTSEVVNYPGILEISGSEYIAQTRKQAENFGVNFIQEEVTDMDFTQKIKVIKTANAEYKALSIVVATGAAPRKLGFPGEKEFTGRGVAYCATCDGEFFTGMDIFVIGAGFAAAEEAMFLTKYGKSVTIIAREPDFTCAKSIGDKVKAHPKITVKFNTELTELTGDMKPTGAKFKNNVTGEISEYKAKVGETFGVFVFVGYAPSSQIFKGHINIDEYGFIPTDEELMTNVPGIFAAGDIRPKRLRQVVTAVSDGAIAATSIEKYVHDLREELGLKKEEKEETKVTNIAAEKESFLDDNLKKQLSDVVARFENPIELIVIKDPNNDESTAIENAVKEIAEISNKLKFSSYNAGDNKELEAKIKVERFPTITILDKNGEYKGLKYSSIPSGHELNSFILGMYNVAGPGQKVAEESLSKIEKIDKPVNIKIGISLSCTKCPKTVQSAQRIATLNKNVEMEMINIFTFQDFKNRYDIMSVPAVIINDKQIYFGEKNIEDILEIINK
;
A
#
# COMPACT_ATOMS: atom_id res chain seq x y z
N MET A 1 2.62 17.24 36.01
CA MET A 1 3.98 17.26 35.39
C MET A 1 3.79 17.02 33.91
N GLU A 2 4.61 17.61 33.08
CA GLU A 2 4.58 17.38 31.62
C GLU A 2 5.08 15.95 31.33
N LYS A 3 4.42 15.22 30.44
CA LYS A 3 4.73 13.81 30.16
C LYS A 3 6.08 13.68 29.48
N ILE A 4 6.97 12.82 29.98
CA ILE A 4 8.25 12.46 29.37
C ILE A 4 8.16 10.99 28.94
N TYR A 5 8.25 10.74 27.63
CA TYR A 5 8.30 9.39 27.08
C TYR A 5 9.67 8.75 27.32
N ASP A 6 9.74 7.45 27.40
CA ASP A 6 11.01 6.72 27.37
C ASP A 6 11.64 6.80 25.98
N LEU A 7 10.79 6.69 24.97
CA LEU A 7 11.18 6.66 23.57
C LEU A 7 10.16 7.37 22.68
N ILE A 8 10.63 8.27 21.84
CA ILE A 8 9.88 8.74 20.68
C ILE A 8 10.50 8.18 19.41
N ILE A 9 9.69 7.62 18.51
CA ILE A 9 10.10 7.09 17.21
C ILE A 9 9.55 8.02 16.13
N VAL A 10 10.42 8.53 15.27
CA VAL A 10 10.05 9.38 14.14
C VAL A 10 10.02 8.53 12.88
N GLY A 11 8.81 8.19 12.42
CA GLY A 11 8.53 7.33 11.28
C GLY A 11 7.92 5.98 11.65
N GLY A 12 6.74 5.68 11.09
CA GLY A 12 5.93 4.47 11.31
C GLY A 12 6.13 3.40 10.23
N GLY A 13 7.28 3.39 9.55
CA GLY A 13 7.66 2.31 8.63
C GLY A 13 8.14 1.04 9.35
N PRO A 14 8.58 -0.01 8.63
CA PRO A 14 8.99 -1.29 9.22
C PRO A 14 10.04 -1.17 10.34
N ALA A 15 11.01 -0.26 10.20
CA ALA A 15 12.02 -0.03 11.24
C ALA A 15 11.43 0.58 12.51
N GLY A 16 10.60 1.62 12.37
CA GLY A 16 9.96 2.28 13.50
C GLY A 16 8.96 1.38 14.22
N LEU A 17 8.15 0.62 13.46
CA LEU A 17 7.22 -0.34 14.03
C LEU A 17 7.93 -1.46 14.79
N SER A 18 9.02 -2.00 14.23
CA SER A 18 9.84 -3.00 14.93
C SER A 18 10.45 -2.44 16.20
N ALA A 19 11.01 -1.23 16.15
CA ALA A 19 11.52 -0.55 17.36
C ALA A 19 10.42 -0.38 18.41
N GLY A 20 9.20 0.02 17.98
CA GLY A 20 8.05 0.15 18.87
C GLY A 20 7.65 -1.17 19.54
N ILE A 21 7.61 -2.27 18.79
CA ILE A 21 7.28 -3.61 19.31
C ILE A 21 8.30 -4.03 20.38
N TYR A 22 9.59 -3.93 20.09
CA TYR A 22 10.62 -4.36 21.04
C TYR A 22 10.67 -3.47 22.27
N ALA A 23 10.58 -2.15 22.11
CA ALA A 23 10.54 -1.20 23.23
C ALA A 23 9.26 -1.35 24.07
N GLY A 24 8.09 -1.56 23.43
CA GLY A 24 6.84 -1.84 24.15
C GLY A 24 6.90 -3.14 24.95
N ARG A 25 7.49 -4.20 24.39
CA ARG A 25 7.73 -5.46 25.12
C ARG A 25 8.67 -5.26 26.32
N ALA A 26 9.66 -4.37 26.21
CA ALA A 26 10.53 -3.97 27.32
C ALA A 26 9.82 -3.05 28.34
N LYS A 27 8.51 -2.83 28.18
CA LYS A 27 7.69 -1.96 29.03
C LYS A 27 8.15 -0.50 29.06
N LEU A 28 8.74 -0.01 27.99
CA LEU A 28 9.02 1.41 27.81
C LEU A 28 7.73 2.16 27.41
N ASP A 29 7.67 3.44 27.79
CA ASP A 29 6.60 4.34 27.33
C ASP A 29 6.98 4.91 25.96
N VAL A 30 6.32 4.42 24.89
CA VAL A 30 6.70 4.67 23.51
C VAL A 30 5.64 5.48 22.79
N LEU A 31 6.10 6.48 22.03
CA LEU A 31 5.30 7.25 21.08
C LEU A 31 5.90 7.11 19.68
N ILE A 32 5.10 6.76 18.69
CA ILE A 32 5.46 6.83 17.27
C ILE A 32 4.78 8.04 16.64
N LEU A 33 5.58 8.92 16.03
CA LEU A 33 5.12 10.04 15.21
C LEU A 33 5.28 9.67 13.74
N GLU A 34 4.18 9.66 12.99
CA GLU A 34 4.16 9.38 11.56
C GLU A 34 3.37 10.46 10.82
N LYS A 35 3.96 11.04 9.79
CA LYS A 35 3.31 12.11 9.01
C LYS A 35 2.23 11.59 8.06
N GLU A 36 2.42 10.38 7.52
CA GLU A 36 1.53 9.80 6.54
C GLU A 36 0.64 8.72 7.17
N GLN A 37 -0.62 8.66 6.77
CA GLN A 37 -1.57 7.66 7.26
C GLN A 37 -1.13 6.21 6.97
N LYS A 38 -0.30 6.00 5.95
CA LYS A 38 0.00 4.68 5.39
C LYS A 38 1.29 4.01 5.87
N GLY A 39 2.13 4.68 6.65
CA GLY A 39 3.32 4.04 7.24
C GLY A 39 4.42 3.62 6.25
N GLY A 40 5.10 4.58 5.62
CA GLY A 40 6.33 4.37 4.86
C GLY A 40 6.17 3.79 3.45
N GLN A 41 7.29 3.64 2.74
CA GLN A 41 7.35 3.26 1.32
C GLN A 41 6.76 1.87 1.04
N ILE A 42 6.90 0.93 1.97
CA ILE A 42 6.39 -0.45 1.80
C ILE A 42 4.86 -0.49 1.63
N ALA A 43 4.11 0.42 2.23
CA ALA A 43 2.67 0.48 2.09
C ALA A 43 2.19 0.71 0.65
N LEU A 44 3.08 1.15 -0.25
CA LEU A 44 2.80 1.34 -1.68
C LEU A 44 3.03 0.06 -2.50
N THR A 45 3.66 -0.96 -1.90
CA THR A 45 3.98 -2.23 -2.56
C THR A 45 2.76 -3.13 -2.55
N SER A 46 2.37 -3.62 -3.72
CA SER A 46 1.20 -4.49 -3.87
C SER A 46 1.40 -5.88 -3.26
N GLU A 47 2.63 -6.39 -3.30
CA GLU A 47 2.97 -7.75 -2.91
C GLU A 47 4.35 -7.83 -2.28
N VAL A 48 4.47 -8.48 -1.13
CA VAL A 48 5.71 -8.77 -0.41
C VAL A 48 5.83 -10.28 -0.25
N VAL A 49 6.74 -10.91 -1.00
CA VAL A 49 6.96 -12.38 -1.03
C VAL A 49 8.34 -12.77 -0.48
N ASN A 50 9.13 -11.80 -0.04
CA ASN A 50 10.51 -12.02 0.36
C ASN A 50 10.77 -11.72 1.86
N TYR A 51 9.71 -11.65 2.66
CA TYR A 51 9.85 -11.52 4.10
C TYR A 51 9.78 -12.91 4.77
N PRO A 52 10.83 -13.37 5.47
CA PRO A 52 10.85 -14.71 6.06
C PRO A 52 9.68 -14.94 7.02
N GLY A 53 8.95 -16.04 6.83
CA GLY A 53 7.80 -16.42 7.65
C GLY A 53 6.46 -15.90 7.13
N ILE A 54 6.45 -15.07 6.08
CA ILE A 54 5.23 -14.64 5.37
C ILE A 54 5.37 -15.10 3.92
N LEU A 55 4.42 -15.91 3.44
CA LEU A 55 4.45 -16.42 2.06
C LEU A 55 4.17 -15.28 1.07
N GLU A 56 3.09 -14.53 1.33
CA GLU A 56 2.65 -13.41 0.51
C GLU A 56 1.78 -12.48 1.37
N ILE A 57 1.98 -11.18 1.25
CA ILE A 57 1.19 -10.15 1.92
C ILE A 57 1.32 -8.83 1.15
N SER A 58 0.29 -7.99 1.14
CA SER A 58 0.45 -6.64 0.64
C SER A 58 1.25 -5.77 1.63
N GLY A 59 1.99 -4.79 1.12
CA GLY A 59 2.77 -3.90 1.99
C GLY A 59 1.90 -3.10 2.95
N SER A 60 0.69 -2.71 2.54
CA SER A 60 -0.28 -2.01 3.39
C SER A 60 -0.79 -2.90 4.52
N GLU A 61 -1.07 -4.17 4.24
CA GLU A 61 -1.52 -5.13 5.25
C GLU A 61 -0.38 -5.48 6.22
N TYR A 62 0.85 -5.66 5.71
CA TYR A 62 2.02 -5.84 6.55
C TYR A 62 2.18 -4.71 7.58
N ILE A 63 2.04 -3.45 7.14
CA ILE A 63 2.08 -2.28 8.03
C ILE A 63 0.92 -2.31 9.04
N ALA A 64 -0.30 -2.61 8.60
CA ALA A 64 -1.47 -2.66 9.47
C ALA A 64 -1.30 -3.72 10.58
N GLN A 65 -0.88 -4.94 10.22
CA GLN A 65 -0.63 -6.03 11.19
C GLN A 65 0.50 -5.68 12.15
N THR A 66 1.62 -5.15 11.64
CA THR A 66 2.78 -4.79 12.47
C THR A 66 2.46 -3.62 13.40
N ARG A 67 1.67 -2.64 12.94
CA ARG A 67 1.17 -1.54 13.75
C ARG A 67 0.28 -2.06 14.90
N LYS A 68 -0.69 -2.91 14.58
CA LYS A 68 -1.55 -3.54 15.59
C LYS A 68 -0.74 -4.32 16.63
N GLN A 69 0.31 -5.01 16.18
CA GLN A 69 1.23 -5.70 17.09
C GLN A 69 1.93 -4.73 18.04
N ALA A 70 2.39 -3.57 17.57
CA ALA A 70 2.99 -2.54 18.41
C ALA A 70 1.97 -1.94 19.40
N GLU A 71 0.75 -1.64 18.94
CA GLU A 71 -0.36 -1.14 19.78
C GLU A 71 -0.71 -2.13 20.89
N ASN A 72 -0.70 -3.43 20.63
CA ASN A 72 -0.92 -4.49 21.62
C ASN A 72 0.15 -4.51 22.73
N PHE A 73 1.34 -3.97 22.49
CA PHE A 73 2.37 -3.75 23.50
C PHE A 73 2.33 -2.36 24.13
N GLY A 74 1.25 -1.60 23.91
CA GLY A 74 1.01 -0.29 24.54
C GLY A 74 1.78 0.86 23.90
N VAL A 75 2.19 0.73 22.64
CA VAL A 75 2.79 1.81 21.86
C VAL A 75 1.72 2.81 21.43
N ASN A 76 1.97 4.09 21.66
CA ASN A 76 1.08 5.16 21.22
C ASN A 76 1.45 5.63 19.81
N PHE A 77 0.45 6.01 19.02
CA PHE A 77 0.64 6.55 17.68
C PHE A 77 -0.02 7.92 17.55
N ILE A 78 0.69 8.87 16.96
CA ILE A 78 0.13 10.17 16.60
C ILE A 78 0.52 10.45 15.15
N GLN A 79 -0.49 10.84 14.35
CA GLN A 79 -0.28 11.23 12.96
C GLN A 79 0.07 12.71 12.89
N GLU A 80 1.35 13.02 13.00
CA GLU A 80 1.88 14.37 12.93
C GLU A 80 3.25 14.39 12.27
N GLU A 81 3.53 15.47 11.53
CA GLU A 81 4.84 15.72 10.96
C GLU A 81 5.74 16.42 11.97
N VAL A 82 6.93 15.86 12.20
CA VAL A 82 7.97 16.53 13.01
C VAL A 82 8.52 17.71 12.23
N THR A 83 8.51 18.90 12.83
CA THR A 83 8.93 20.14 12.20
C THR A 83 10.21 20.72 12.76
N ASP A 84 10.53 20.41 14.03
CA ASP A 84 11.73 20.90 14.72
C ASP A 84 12.10 19.98 15.87
N MET A 85 13.30 20.14 16.43
CA MET A 85 13.80 19.31 17.53
C MET A 85 14.90 20.02 18.34
N ASP A 86 15.04 19.64 19.60
CA ASP A 86 16.20 19.98 20.44
C ASP A 86 16.80 18.72 21.06
N PHE A 87 18.02 18.40 20.67
CA PHE A 87 18.79 17.25 21.16
C PHE A 87 19.95 17.62 22.08
N THR A 88 20.08 18.91 22.44
CA THR A 88 21.20 19.43 23.21
C THR A 88 21.17 18.99 24.68
N GLN A 89 19.98 18.70 25.21
CA GLN A 89 19.77 18.30 26.60
C GLN A 89 19.60 16.78 26.75
N LYS A 90 19.71 16.27 27.97
CA LYS A 90 19.46 14.85 28.28
C LYS A 90 18.03 14.44 27.95
N ILE A 91 17.05 15.26 28.31
CA ILE A 91 15.66 15.11 27.87
C ILE A 91 15.55 15.75 26.50
N LYS A 92 15.27 14.93 25.50
CA LYS A 92 15.14 15.36 24.10
C LYS A 92 13.76 15.95 23.83
N VAL A 93 13.71 16.90 22.92
CA VAL A 93 12.46 17.56 22.52
C VAL A 93 12.21 17.34 21.04
N ILE A 94 10.99 16.95 20.70
CA ILE A 94 10.47 16.87 19.34
C ILE A 94 9.28 17.83 19.23
N LYS A 95 9.23 18.63 18.16
CA LYS A 95 8.13 19.54 17.89
C LYS A 95 7.41 19.18 16.62
N THR A 96 6.12 19.34 16.67
CA THR A 96 5.20 19.27 15.52
C THR A 96 4.50 20.61 15.35
N ALA A 97 3.60 20.73 14.39
CA ALA A 97 2.78 21.94 14.25
C ALA A 97 1.79 22.13 15.43
N ASN A 98 1.46 21.04 16.14
CA ASN A 98 0.38 21.06 17.14
C ASN A 98 0.88 20.93 18.58
N ALA A 99 2.06 20.33 18.80
CA ALA A 99 2.54 20.01 20.13
C ALA A 99 4.07 19.91 20.23
N GLU A 100 4.55 19.92 21.50
CA GLU A 100 5.91 19.60 21.87
C GLU A 100 5.91 18.31 22.70
N TYR A 101 6.81 17.38 22.34
CA TYR A 101 6.94 16.08 22.99
C TYR A 101 8.33 15.94 23.59
N LYS A 102 8.43 15.38 24.80
CA LYS A 102 9.70 15.15 25.52
C LYS A 102 9.97 13.67 25.66
N ALA A 103 11.22 13.26 25.47
CA ALA A 103 11.64 11.87 25.63
C ALA A 103 13.07 11.74 26.14
N LEU A 104 13.38 10.59 26.73
CA LEU A 104 14.73 10.20 27.15
C LEU A 104 15.56 9.76 25.94
N SER A 105 14.94 9.15 24.94
CA SER A 105 15.61 8.72 23.71
C SER A 105 14.72 8.91 22.47
N ILE A 106 15.37 8.96 21.29
CA ILE A 106 14.70 9.11 20.00
C ILE A 106 15.25 8.05 19.02
N VAL A 107 14.35 7.45 18.23
CA VAL A 107 14.71 6.69 17.02
C VAL A 107 14.32 7.47 15.78
N VAL A 108 15.28 7.76 14.92
CA VAL A 108 15.04 8.29 13.58
C VAL A 108 14.83 7.12 12.63
N ALA A 109 13.60 6.91 12.18
CA ALA A 109 13.18 5.82 11.30
C ALA A 109 12.45 6.32 10.05
N THR A 110 12.82 7.52 9.57
CA THR A 110 12.16 8.24 8.47
C THR A 110 12.44 7.65 7.08
N GLY A 111 13.37 6.69 6.98
CA GLY A 111 13.64 5.93 5.77
C GLY A 111 14.30 6.72 4.65
N ALA A 112 14.24 6.16 3.45
CA ALA A 112 14.74 6.74 2.21
C ALA A 112 13.81 6.40 1.05
N ALA A 113 13.77 7.27 0.03
CA ALA A 113 13.02 7.04 -1.20
C ALA A 113 13.97 6.94 -2.40
N PRO A 114 13.64 6.16 -3.44
CA PRO A 114 14.37 6.17 -4.70
C PRO A 114 14.38 7.58 -5.30
N ARG A 115 15.52 7.99 -5.83
CA ARG A 115 15.61 9.25 -6.58
C ARG A 115 14.89 9.09 -7.91
N LYS A 116 14.03 10.06 -8.22
CA LYS A 116 13.35 10.15 -9.52
C LYS A 116 14.15 11.04 -10.45
N LEU A 117 14.14 10.70 -11.73
CA LEU A 117 14.82 11.47 -12.77
C LEU A 117 13.97 12.58 -13.36
N GLY A 118 12.62 12.43 -13.31
CA GLY A 118 11.67 13.42 -13.78
C GLY A 118 11.47 13.44 -15.30
N PHE A 119 11.88 12.39 -16.02
CA PHE A 119 11.63 12.31 -17.46
C PHE A 119 10.13 12.10 -17.77
N PRO A 120 9.61 12.61 -18.88
CA PRO A 120 8.24 12.36 -19.34
C PRO A 120 7.93 10.85 -19.40
N GLY A 121 6.81 10.45 -18.77
CA GLY A 121 6.41 9.05 -18.65
C GLY A 121 6.89 8.35 -17.36
N GLU A 122 7.88 8.88 -16.61
CA GLU A 122 8.35 8.22 -15.38
C GLU A 122 7.22 8.08 -14.34
N LYS A 123 6.50 9.16 -14.07
CA LYS A 123 5.39 9.16 -13.09
C LYS A 123 4.20 8.34 -13.58
N GLU A 124 3.87 8.44 -14.84
CA GLU A 124 2.72 7.78 -15.46
C GLU A 124 2.88 6.25 -15.47
N PHE A 125 4.10 5.77 -15.76
CA PHE A 125 4.38 4.34 -15.83
C PHE A 125 4.98 3.75 -14.55
N THR A 126 5.13 4.52 -13.47
CA THR A 126 5.53 3.98 -12.17
C THR A 126 4.54 2.91 -11.70
N GLY A 127 5.04 1.68 -11.43
CA GLY A 127 4.24 0.49 -11.11
C GLY A 127 3.52 -0.15 -12.30
N ARG A 128 3.79 0.32 -13.53
CA ARG A 128 3.19 -0.21 -14.77
C ARG A 128 4.21 -0.42 -15.88
N GLY A 129 5.48 -0.49 -15.52
CA GLY A 129 6.61 -0.61 -16.46
C GLY A 129 7.85 0.13 -15.96
N VAL A 130 7.70 1.15 -15.09
CA VAL A 130 8.81 1.78 -14.38
C VAL A 130 8.86 1.27 -12.95
N ALA A 131 10.02 0.77 -12.52
CA ALA A 131 10.27 0.20 -11.20
C ALA A 131 11.58 0.74 -10.58
N TYR A 132 11.70 0.61 -9.26
CA TYR A 132 12.85 1.10 -8.50
C TYR A 132 13.48 0.02 -7.60
N CYS A 133 12.98 -1.22 -7.66
CA CYS A 133 13.48 -2.35 -6.88
C CYS A 133 13.48 -3.61 -7.75
N ALA A 134 14.66 -4.14 -8.08
CA ALA A 134 14.74 -5.36 -8.90
C ALA A 134 14.29 -6.61 -8.13
N THR A 135 14.63 -6.70 -6.84
CA THR A 135 14.23 -7.81 -5.97
C THR A 135 12.72 -7.84 -5.67
N CYS A 136 12.03 -6.70 -5.79
CA CYS A 136 10.60 -6.60 -5.56
C CYS A 136 9.80 -6.87 -6.84
N ASP A 137 10.27 -6.29 -7.97
CA ASP A 137 9.48 -6.15 -9.18
C ASP A 137 10.01 -7.00 -10.35
N GLY A 138 11.22 -7.59 -10.23
CA GLY A 138 11.92 -8.24 -11.35
C GLY A 138 11.12 -9.38 -12.00
N GLU A 139 10.39 -10.16 -11.22
CA GLU A 139 9.59 -11.28 -11.69
C GLU A 139 8.45 -10.86 -12.63
N PHE A 140 7.85 -9.67 -12.41
CA PHE A 140 6.79 -9.13 -13.28
C PHE A 140 7.26 -8.87 -14.72
N PHE A 141 8.57 -8.79 -14.93
CA PHE A 141 9.19 -8.52 -16.23
C PHE A 141 9.80 -9.77 -16.88
N THR A 142 9.36 -10.96 -16.46
CA THR A 142 9.82 -12.23 -17.02
C THR A 142 9.55 -12.31 -18.52
N GLY A 143 10.61 -12.57 -19.30
CA GLY A 143 10.55 -12.69 -20.76
C GLY A 143 10.49 -11.36 -21.53
N MET A 144 10.51 -10.22 -20.83
CA MET A 144 10.49 -8.88 -21.45
C MET A 144 11.91 -8.33 -21.65
N ASP A 145 12.04 -7.34 -22.54
CA ASP A 145 13.23 -6.50 -22.60
C ASP A 145 13.23 -5.55 -21.41
N ILE A 146 14.37 -5.39 -20.74
CA ILE A 146 14.53 -4.57 -19.55
C ILE A 146 15.58 -3.50 -19.78
N PHE A 147 15.26 -2.25 -19.48
CA PHE A 147 16.20 -1.14 -19.41
C PHE A 147 16.54 -0.83 -17.95
N VAL A 148 17.83 -0.74 -17.66
CA VAL A 148 18.34 -0.35 -16.32
C VAL A 148 18.98 1.01 -16.46
N ILE A 149 18.49 2.00 -15.70
CA ILE A 149 18.98 3.37 -15.75
C ILE A 149 19.94 3.60 -14.58
N GLY A 150 21.21 3.87 -14.89
CA GLY A 150 22.25 4.17 -13.92
C GLY A 150 23.59 3.51 -14.28
N ALA A 151 24.68 4.00 -13.66
CA ALA A 151 26.04 3.51 -13.84
C ALA A 151 26.73 3.09 -12.54
N GLY A 152 26.06 3.21 -11.41
CA GLY A 152 26.59 2.91 -10.10
C GLY A 152 26.58 1.41 -9.75
N PHE A 153 27.04 1.12 -8.53
CA PHE A 153 27.08 -0.24 -7.97
C PHE A 153 25.70 -0.93 -8.03
N ALA A 154 24.65 -0.23 -7.57
CA ALA A 154 23.28 -0.77 -7.60
C ALA A 154 22.82 -1.11 -9.03
N ALA A 155 23.02 -0.20 -9.98
CA ALA A 155 22.63 -0.46 -11.36
C ALA A 155 23.35 -1.69 -11.96
N ALA A 156 24.63 -1.87 -11.66
CA ALA A 156 25.41 -3.00 -12.13
C ALA A 156 24.96 -4.34 -11.50
N GLU A 157 24.78 -4.40 -10.19
CA GLU A 157 24.34 -5.61 -9.49
C GLU A 157 22.90 -5.99 -9.83
N GLU A 158 21.99 -5.00 -9.81
CA GLU A 158 20.58 -5.24 -10.09
C GLU A 158 20.34 -5.60 -11.59
N ALA A 159 21.15 -5.06 -12.51
CA ALA A 159 21.11 -5.52 -13.91
C ALA A 159 21.50 -6.99 -14.04
N MET A 160 22.54 -7.44 -13.32
CA MET A 160 22.91 -8.87 -13.26
C MET A 160 21.78 -9.72 -12.68
N PHE A 161 21.13 -9.25 -11.61
CA PHE A 161 19.99 -9.93 -11.01
C PHE A 161 18.81 -10.07 -11.99
N LEU A 162 18.47 -8.98 -12.70
CA LEU A 162 17.37 -8.93 -13.67
C LEU A 162 17.57 -9.86 -14.88
N THR A 163 18.81 -10.31 -15.18
CA THR A 163 19.04 -11.31 -16.24
C THR A 163 18.38 -12.65 -15.98
N LYS A 164 17.98 -12.93 -14.71
CA LYS A 164 17.23 -14.14 -14.34
C LYS A 164 15.83 -14.14 -14.93
N TYR A 165 15.25 -12.97 -15.09
CA TYR A 165 13.87 -12.75 -15.51
C TYR A 165 13.80 -12.24 -16.96
N GLY A 166 14.54 -11.17 -17.27
CA GLY A 166 14.49 -10.51 -18.56
C GLY A 166 14.96 -11.38 -19.72
N LYS A 167 14.34 -11.18 -20.86
CA LYS A 167 14.81 -11.69 -22.15
C LYS A 167 16.16 -11.06 -22.51
N SER A 168 16.27 -9.75 -22.35
CA SER A 168 17.49 -8.95 -22.48
C SER A 168 17.50 -7.86 -21.41
N VAL A 169 18.70 -7.40 -21.02
CA VAL A 169 18.90 -6.28 -20.12
C VAL A 169 19.79 -5.25 -20.80
N THR A 170 19.31 -4.01 -20.94
CA THR A 170 20.10 -2.91 -21.49
C THR A 170 20.35 -1.86 -20.43
N ILE A 171 21.59 -1.66 -20.04
CA ILE A 171 21.98 -0.59 -19.12
C ILE A 171 22.13 0.71 -19.90
N ILE A 172 21.46 1.75 -19.43
CA ILE A 172 21.52 3.12 -19.95
C ILE A 172 22.26 3.99 -18.91
N ALA A 173 23.46 4.38 -19.22
CA ALA A 173 24.36 5.13 -18.36
C ALA A 173 24.71 6.47 -19.01
N ARG A 174 24.44 7.58 -18.31
CA ARG A 174 24.84 8.91 -18.78
C ARG A 174 26.35 9.16 -18.68
N GLU A 175 27.04 8.37 -17.86
CA GLU A 175 28.47 8.36 -17.63
C GLU A 175 29.20 7.64 -18.77
N PRO A 176 30.50 7.96 -19.01
CA PRO A 176 31.29 7.31 -20.04
C PRO A 176 31.74 5.87 -19.69
N ASP A 177 31.64 5.48 -18.43
CA ASP A 177 31.89 4.13 -17.90
C ASP A 177 31.13 3.92 -16.60
N PHE A 178 31.18 2.69 -16.06
CA PHE A 178 30.64 2.42 -14.73
C PHE A 178 31.38 3.22 -13.64
N THR A 179 30.62 3.70 -12.65
CA THR A 179 31.14 4.39 -11.48
C THR A 179 31.36 3.43 -10.29
N CYS A 180 31.10 2.15 -10.46
CA CYS A 180 31.38 1.09 -9.49
C CYS A 180 32.80 0.50 -9.66
N ALA A 181 33.16 -0.46 -8.79
CA ALA A 181 34.44 -1.16 -8.90
C ALA A 181 34.60 -1.83 -10.27
N LYS A 182 35.79 -1.69 -10.88
CA LYS A 182 36.11 -2.21 -12.22
C LYS A 182 35.76 -3.69 -12.39
N SER A 183 36.05 -4.52 -11.38
CA SER A 183 35.76 -5.96 -11.39
C SER A 183 34.26 -6.28 -11.53
N ILE A 184 33.40 -5.40 -11.09
CA ILE A 184 31.94 -5.53 -11.22
C ILE A 184 31.50 -5.08 -12.61
N GLY A 185 31.96 -3.89 -13.05
CA GLY A 185 31.69 -3.39 -14.38
C GLY A 185 32.15 -4.37 -15.49
N ASP A 186 33.31 -4.98 -15.34
CA ASP A 186 33.84 -5.96 -16.29
C ASP A 186 32.96 -7.23 -16.34
N LYS A 187 32.44 -7.72 -15.19
CA LYS A 187 31.50 -8.85 -15.18
C LYS A 187 30.19 -8.52 -15.89
N VAL A 188 29.66 -7.31 -15.69
CA VAL A 188 28.44 -6.83 -16.35
C VAL A 188 28.66 -6.75 -17.87
N LYS A 189 29.77 -6.15 -18.32
CA LYS A 189 30.13 -6.04 -19.76
C LYS A 189 30.29 -7.41 -20.41
N ALA A 190 30.76 -8.42 -19.68
CA ALA A 190 30.96 -9.78 -20.20
C ALA A 190 29.68 -10.63 -20.20
N HIS A 191 28.58 -10.18 -19.60
CA HIS A 191 27.38 -11.00 -19.48
C HIS A 191 26.57 -11.07 -20.80
N PRO A 192 26.23 -12.29 -21.31
CA PRO A 192 25.66 -12.45 -22.66
C PRO A 192 24.27 -11.84 -22.86
N LYS A 193 23.50 -11.64 -21.76
CA LYS A 193 22.18 -11.00 -21.82
C LYS A 193 22.23 -9.48 -21.57
N ILE A 194 23.40 -8.90 -21.27
CA ILE A 194 23.50 -7.48 -20.92
C ILE A 194 24.15 -6.70 -22.05
N THR A 195 23.51 -5.62 -22.45
CA THR A 195 24.08 -4.59 -23.33
C THR A 195 24.25 -3.31 -22.53
N VAL A 196 25.36 -2.59 -22.72
CA VAL A 196 25.58 -1.30 -22.03
C VAL A 196 25.66 -0.18 -23.05
N LYS A 197 24.88 0.88 -22.84
CA LYS A 197 24.93 2.13 -23.62
C LYS A 197 25.43 3.24 -22.71
N PHE A 198 26.70 3.53 -22.78
CA PHE A 198 27.32 4.65 -22.07
C PHE A 198 27.03 5.97 -22.78
N ASN A 199 27.28 7.09 -22.07
CA ASN A 199 26.99 8.44 -22.53
C ASN A 199 25.55 8.61 -23.03
N THR A 200 24.61 7.86 -22.47
CA THR A 200 23.23 7.79 -22.93
C THR A 200 22.28 8.03 -21.77
N GLU A 201 21.26 8.82 -21.99
CA GLU A 201 20.18 9.06 -21.02
C GLU A 201 18.82 8.70 -21.61
N LEU A 202 17.91 8.23 -20.77
CA LEU A 202 16.51 8.07 -21.11
C LEU A 202 15.82 9.43 -21.02
N THR A 203 15.22 9.89 -22.12
CA THR A 203 14.60 11.22 -22.21
C THR A 203 13.10 11.18 -22.20
N GLU A 204 12.46 10.10 -22.60
CA GLU A 204 11.00 9.98 -22.66
C GLU A 204 10.57 8.52 -22.70
N LEU A 205 9.46 8.20 -22.04
CA LEU A 205 8.69 6.98 -22.26
C LEU A 205 7.33 7.33 -22.83
N THR A 206 6.88 6.54 -23.81
CA THR A 206 5.58 6.70 -24.46
C THR A 206 4.80 5.38 -24.42
N GLY A 207 3.49 5.48 -24.40
CA GLY A 207 2.56 4.35 -24.34
C GLY A 207 1.20 4.82 -23.84
N ASP A 208 0.27 3.91 -23.72
CA ASP A 208 -1.06 4.18 -23.16
C ASP A 208 -1.13 3.66 -21.70
N MET A 209 -1.27 2.36 -21.53
CA MET A 209 -1.37 1.70 -20.22
C MET A 209 0.00 1.28 -19.65
N LYS A 210 0.91 0.88 -20.54
CA LYS A 210 2.28 0.43 -20.28
C LYS A 210 3.21 1.13 -21.25
N PRO A 211 4.50 1.24 -20.95
CA PRO A 211 5.45 1.79 -21.89
C PRO A 211 5.56 0.86 -23.11
N THR A 212 5.42 1.42 -24.29
CA THR A 212 5.62 0.76 -25.59
C THR A 212 6.71 1.42 -26.42
N GLY A 213 7.13 2.63 -26.02
CA GLY A 213 8.21 3.37 -26.66
C GLY A 213 9.12 4.05 -25.65
N ALA A 214 10.40 4.14 -25.95
CA ALA A 214 11.41 4.86 -25.19
C ALA A 214 12.31 5.67 -26.12
N LYS A 215 12.68 6.90 -25.73
CA LYS A 215 13.66 7.74 -26.41
C LYS A 215 14.91 7.88 -25.57
N PHE A 216 16.04 7.69 -26.22
CA PHE A 216 17.36 7.81 -25.62
C PHE A 216 18.16 8.86 -26.36
N LYS A 217 18.96 9.63 -25.64
CA LYS A 217 19.84 10.63 -26.18
C LYS A 217 21.28 10.34 -25.78
N ASN A 218 22.17 10.31 -26.76
CA ASN A 218 23.61 10.29 -26.50
C ASN A 218 24.08 11.69 -26.10
N ASN A 219 24.70 11.81 -24.92
CA ASN A 219 25.09 13.09 -24.33
C ASN A 219 26.34 13.71 -24.99
N VAL A 220 27.10 12.91 -25.73
CA VAL A 220 28.31 13.36 -26.43
C VAL A 220 28.01 13.76 -27.86
N THR A 221 27.26 12.92 -28.59
CA THR A 221 26.96 13.17 -30.02
C THR A 221 25.65 13.95 -30.22
N GLY A 222 24.78 13.98 -29.22
CA GLY A 222 23.44 14.53 -29.34
C GLY A 222 22.43 13.65 -30.09
N GLU A 223 22.87 12.48 -30.56
CA GLU A 223 22.05 11.55 -31.34
C GLU A 223 20.88 11.03 -30.49
N ILE A 224 19.71 11.03 -31.11
CA ILE A 224 18.49 10.46 -30.50
C ILE A 224 18.22 9.10 -31.11
N SER A 225 18.05 8.08 -30.29
CA SER A 225 17.61 6.75 -30.69
C SER A 225 16.28 6.39 -30.01
N GLU A 226 15.46 5.62 -30.69
CA GLU A 226 14.16 5.17 -30.20
C GLU A 226 14.13 3.65 -30.05
N TYR A 227 13.44 3.18 -29.03
CA TYR A 227 13.04 1.79 -28.90
C TYR A 227 11.52 1.72 -28.98
N LYS A 228 10.99 0.74 -29.71
CA LYS A 228 9.56 0.45 -29.78
C LYS A 228 9.36 -1.03 -29.52
N ALA A 229 8.53 -1.35 -28.54
CA ALA A 229 8.09 -2.72 -28.30
C ALA A 229 7.28 -3.22 -29.50
N LYS A 230 7.26 -4.52 -29.73
CA LYS A 230 6.39 -5.10 -30.75
C LYS A 230 4.93 -4.88 -30.38
N VAL A 231 4.06 -4.94 -31.38
CA VAL A 231 2.62 -4.80 -31.20
C VAL A 231 2.12 -5.82 -30.15
N GLY A 232 1.49 -5.33 -29.10
CA GLY A 232 1.00 -6.13 -27.97
C GLY A 232 2.04 -6.44 -26.89
N GLU A 233 3.32 -6.10 -27.09
CA GLU A 233 4.39 -6.27 -26.09
C GLU A 233 4.64 -4.96 -25.32
N THR A 234 5.32 -5.08 -24.18
CA THR A 234 5.82 -3.98 -23.35
C THR A 234 7.23 -4.31 -22.87
N PHE A 235 7.85 -3.41 -22.13
CA PHE A 235 9.18 -3.58 -21.57
C PHE A 235 9.25 -2.98 -20.16
N GLY A 236 10.29 -3.36 -19.41
CA GLY A 236 10.57 -2.83 -18.08
C GLY A 236 11.63 -1.74 -18.09
N VAL A 237 11.47 -0.74 -17.21
CA VAL A 237 12.49 0.27 -16.93
C VAL A 237 12.76 0.31 -15.43
N PHE A 238 13.98 -0.02 -15.03
CA PHE A 238 14.43 0.01 -13.64
C PHE A 238 15.36 1.19 -13.41
N VAL A 239 15.02 2.07 -12.49
CA VAL A 239 15.78 3.30 -12.23
C VAL A 239 16.62 3.14 -10.97
N PHE A 240 17.96 3.05 -11.14
CA PHE A 240 18.92 2.88 -10.05
C PHE A 240 19.94 4.03 -10.02
N VAL A 241 19.45 5.22 -9.71
CA VAL A 241 20.24 6.46 -9.64
C VAL A 241 20.47 6.92 -8.20
N GLY A 242 20.31 6.00 -7.26
CA GLY A 242 20.49 6.21 -5.82
C GLY A 242 19.18 6.46 -5.06
N TYR A 243 19.35 6.66 -3.75
CA TYR A 243 18.27 6.95 -2.82
C TYR A 243 18.42 8.35 -2.25
N ALA A 244 17.32 8.97 -1.85
CA ALA A 244 17.27 10.21 -1.11
C ALA A 244 16.78 9.90 0.31
N PRO A 245 17.67 9.93 1.33
CA PRO A 245 17.25 9.73 2.71
C PRO A 245 16.41 10.90 3.21
N SER A 246 15.40 10.60 4.03
CA SER A 246 14.51 11.62 4.62
C SER A 246 15.13 12.22 5.88
N SER A 247 16.34 12.76 5.76
CA SER A 247 17.19 13.26 6.85
C SER A 247 17.29 14.77 6.95
N GLN A 248 16.74 15.53 6.00
CA GLN A 248 16.95 16.99 5.89
C GLN A 248 16.60 17.76 7.16
N ILE A 249 15.53 17.35 7.84
CA ILE A 249 15.06 17.99 9.08
C ILE A 249 16.07 17.82 10.24
N PHE A 250 16.90 16.77 10.20
CA PHE A 250 17.89 16.49 11.25
C PHE A 250 19.24 17.17 11.01
N LYS A 251 19.38 17.89 9.90
CA LYS A 251 20.63 18.58 9.55
C LYS A 251 20.95 19.65 10.60
N GLY A 252 22.17 19.57 11.14
CA GLY A 252 22.62 20.48 12.22
C GLY A 252 22.33 19.96 13.63
N HIS A 253 21.51 18.93 13.78
CA HIS A 253 21.22 18.27 15.07
C HIS A 253 22.01 16.97 15.27
N ILE A 254 22.24 16.22 14.18
CA ILE A 254 23.04 14.99 14.17
C ILE A 254 23.93 14.96 12.93
N ASN A 255 24.97 14.11 12.94
CA ASN A 255 25.83 13.93 11.79
C ASN A 255 25.08 13.25 10.63
N ILE A 256 25.24 13.82 9.45
CA ILE A 256 24.72 13.28 8.19
C ILE A 256 25.90 13.18 7.23
N ASP A 257 26.03 12.04 6.54
CA ASP A 257 27.10 11.84 5.57
C ASP A 257 26.89 12.65 4.27
N GLU A 258 27.86 12.63 3.39
CA GLU A 258 27.84 13.35 2.09
C GLU A 258 26.68 12.90 1.17
N TYR A 259 26.12 11.71 1.38
CA TYR A 259 25.00 11.14 0.64
C TYR A 259 23.65 11.44 1.29
N GLY A 260 23.65 12.00 2.49
CA GLY A 260 22.45 12.35 3.25
C GLY A 260 22.02 11.29 4.27
N PHE A 261 22.74 10.19 4.44
CA PHE A 261 22.43 9.15 5.44
C PHE A 261 22.96 9.52 6.83
N ILE A 262 22.35 8.91 7.85
CA ILE A 262 22.74 9.08 9.25
C ILE A 262 23.67 7.91 9.66
N PRO A 263 24.99 8.12 9.82
CA PRO A 263 25.91 7.11 10.32
C PRO A 263 25.61 6.76 11.78
N THR A 264 25.77 5.49 12.12
CA THR A 264 25.60 4.98 13.49
C THR A 264 26.71 3.99 13.82
N ASP A 265 26.88 3.71 15.10
CA ASP A 265 27.66 2.58 15.58
C ASP A 265 26.91 1.24 15.41
N GLU A 266 27.48 0.16 15.97
CA GLU A 266 26.88 -1.19 15.89
C GLU A 266 25.60 -1.32 16.72
N GLU A 267 25.44 -0.50 17.77
CA GLU A 267 24.24 -0.42 18.61
C GLU A 267 23.18 0.53 18.05
N LEU A 268 23.40 1.07 16.87
CA LEU A 268 22.57 2.00 16.11
C LEU A 268 22.45 3.40 16.74
N MET A 269 23.33 3.76 17.67
CA MET A 269 23.42 5.09 18.22
C MET A 269 24.12 6.04 17.23
N THR A 270 23.64 7.26 17.13
CA THR A 270 24.26 8.32 16.32
C THR A 270 25.42 8.97 17.13
N ASN A 271 26.01 10.03 16.57
CA ASN A 271 27.00 10.85 17.30
C ASN A 271 26.39 11.61 18.48
N VAL A 272 25.07 11.63 18.67
CA VAL A 272 24.39 12.30 19.79
C VAL A 272 23.84 11.24 20.74
N PRO A 273 24.27 11.22 22.01
CA PRO A 273 23.81 10.24 23.00
C PRO A 273 22.28 10.27 23.14
N GLY A 274 21.66 9.09 23.11
CA GLY A 274 20.22 8.91 23.20
C GLY A 274 19.46 9.11 21.88
N ILE A 275 20.17 9.43 20.79
CA ILE A 275 19.58 9.48 19.45
C ILE A 275 20.07 8.29 18.63
N PHE A 276 19.15 7.48 18.16
CA PHE A 276 19.39 6.29 17.36
C PHE A 276 18.82 6.46 15.95
N ALA A 277 19.34 5.72 14.98
CA ALA A 277 18.76 5.68 13.65
C ALA A 277 18.56 4.23 13.21
N ALA A 278 17.45 3.94 12.52
CA ALA A 278 17.08 2.60 12.10
C ALA A 278 16.46 2.57 10.70
N GLY A 279 16.72 1.51 9.95
CA GLY A 279 16.19 1.32 8.60
C GLY A 279 16.98 2.05 7.52
N ASP A 280 16.30 2.42 6.45
CA ASP A 280 16.91 2.90 5.22
C ASP A 280 17.49 4.33 5.30
N ILE A 281 17.25 5.01 6.40
CA ILE A 281 17.87 6.30 6.72
C ILE A 281 19.38 6.16 6.99
N ARG A 282 19.88 4.96 7.28
CA ARG A 282 21.26 4.64 7.54
C ARG A 282 22.04 4.25 6.28
N PRO A 283 23.36 4.42 6.24
CA PRO A 283 24.20 3.82 5.21
C PRO A 283 24.08 2.29 5.25
N LYS A 284 23.61 1.66 4.18
CA LYS A 284 23.52 0.19 4.05
C LYS A 284 23.48 -0.26 2.61
N ARG A 285 23.91 -1.50 2.36
CA ARG A 285 23.88 -2.09 1.02
C ARG A 285 22.48 -2.60 0.63
N LEU A 286 21.82 -3.31 1.55
CA LEU A 286 20.53 -3.93 1.32
C LEU A 286 19.43 -3.13 2.01
N ARG A 287 18.48 -2.60 1.22
CA ARG A 287 17.29 -1.88 1.67
C ARG A 287 16.07 -2.76 1.45
N GLN A 288 15.71 -3.50 2.48
CA GLN A 288 14.58 -4.44 2.48
C GLN A 288 13.83 -4.35 3.81
N VAL A 289 12.58 -4.81 3.83
CA VAL A 289 11.75 -4.85 5.05
C VAL A 289 12.49 -5.58 6.18
N VAL A 290 13.08 -6.75 5.89
CA VAL A 290 13.77 -7.57 6.89
C VAL A 290 14.97 -6.85 7.52
N THR A 291 15.74 -6.08 6.73
CA THR A 291 16.88 -5.32 7.28
C THR A 291 16.45 -4.08 8.06
N ALA A 292 15.32 -3.49 7.68
CA ALA A 292 14.72 -2.38 8.42
C ALA A 292 14.16 -2.85 9.78
N VAL A 293 13.46 -3.98 9.79
CA VAL A 293 12.94 -4.64 11.02
C VAL A 293 14.08 -5.01 11.96
N SER A 294 15.17 -5.59 11.43
CA SER A 294 16.37 -5.91 12.22
C SER A 294 16.95 -4.66 12.91
N ASP A 295 17.12 -3.58 12.17
CA ASP A 295 17.62 -2.32 12.75
C ASP A 295 16.71 -1.82 13.89
N GLY A 296 15.40 -1.84 13.69
CA GLY A 296 14.44 -1.42 14.72
C GLY A 296 14.56 -2.22 16.01
N ALA A 297 14.71 -3.54 15.89
CA ALA A 297 14.90 -4.43 17.05
C ALA A 297 16.22 -4.14 17.79
N ILE A 298 17.33 -3.96 17.06
CA ILE A 298 18.63 -3.64 17.64
C ILE A 298 18.57 -2.29 18.37
N ALA A 299 18.07 -1.24 17.71
CA ALA A 299 17.94 0.09 18.30
C ALA A 299 17.14 0.06 19.61
N ALA A 300 15.98 -0.62 19.61
CA ALA A 300 15.14 -0.71 20.80
C ALA A 300 15.82 -1.43 21.97
N THR A 301 16.58 -2.49 21.68
CA THR A 301 17.34 -3.23 22.70
C THR A 301 18.46 -2.37 23.32
N SER A 302 19.17 -1.60 22.50
CA SER A 302 20.20 -0.66 22.97
C SER A 302 19.58 0.49 23.79
N ILE A 303 18.40 0.97 23.39
CA ILE A 303 17.65 2.03 24.07
C ILE A 303 17.18 1.60 25.46
N GLU A 304 16.75 0.35 25.63
CA GLU A 304 16.30 -0.16 26.94
C GLU A 304 17.36 0.11 28.01
N LYS A 305 18.60 -0.27 27.74
CA LYS A 305 19.71 -0.04 28.64
C LYS A 305 20.00 1.46 28.84
N TYR A 306 20.07 2.21 27.74
CA TYR A 306 20.30 3.66 27.77
C TYR A 306 19.27 4.40 28.62
N VAL A 307 17.99 4.11 28.44
CA VAL A 307 16.89 4.74 29.17
C VAL A 307 16.92 4.36 30.64
N HIS A 308 17.24 3.09 30.96
CA HIS A 308 17.40 2.66 32.36
C HIS A 308 18.47 3.49 33.09
N ASP A 309 19.66 3.56 32.50
CA ASP A 309 20.80 4.27 33.09
C ASP A 309 20.50 5.79 33.23
N LEU A 310 19.87 6.38 32.22
CA LEU A 310 19.51 7.80 32.23
C LEU A 310 18.41 8.12 33.27
N ARG A 311 17.42 7.22 33.45
CA ARG A 311 16.40 7.37 34.49
C ARG A 311 17.03 7.38 35.89
N GLU A 312 17.96 6.49 36.17
CA GLU A 312 18.69 6.46 37.45
C GLU A 312 19.46 7.76 37.63
N GLU A 313 20.17 8.22 36.63
CA GLU A 313 20.95 9.47 36.68
C GLU A 313 20.08 10.70 36.97
N LEU A 314 18.88 10.76 36.36
CA LEU A 314 17.95 11.89 36.51
C LEU A 314 17.01 11.74 37.72
N GLY A 315 17.06 10.63 38.44
CA GLY A 315 16.17 10.34 39.58
C GLY A 315 14.69 10.21 39.16
N LEU A 316 14.42 9.85 37.91
CA LEU A 316 13.07 9.69 37.37
C LEU A 316 12.50 8.32 37.78
N LYS A 317 11.45 8.32 38.60
CA LYS A 317 10.74 7.08 38.91
C LYS A 317 10.00 6.57 37.68
N LYS A 318 10.07 5.25 37.42
CA LYS A 318 9.23 4.61 36.41
C LYS A 318 7.79 4.66 36.91
N GLU A 319 6.90 5.27 36.15
CA GLU A 319 5.46 5.10 36.41
C GLU A 319 5.14 3.62 36.12
N GLU A 320 4.66 2.90 37.14
CA GLU A 320 4.14 1.55 36.95
C GLU A 320 2.90 1.68 36.05
N LYS A 321 3.06 1.35 34.75
CA LYS A 321 1.89 1.10 33.93
C LYS A 321 1.17 -0.12 34.51
N GLU A 322 -0.12 0.03 34.85
CA GLU A 322 -0.96 -1.13 35.12
C GLU A 322 -0.70 -2.18 34.05
N GLU A 323 -0.48 -3.41 34.47
CA GLU A 323 -0.25 -4.53 33.55
C GLU A 323 -1.43 -4.59 32.57
N THR A 324 -1.24 -4.06 31.38
CA THR A 324 -2.03 -4.50 30.25
C THR A 324 -1.76 -6.00 30.12
N LYS A 325 -2.69 -6.82 30.60
CA LYS A 325 -2.64 -8.26 30.41
C LYS A 325 -2.31 -8.48 28.93
N VAL A 326 -1.15 -9.06 28.67
CA VAL A 326 -0.88 -9.68 27.38
C VAL A 326 -1.94 -10.77 27.28
N THR A 327 -3.04 -10.44 26.64
CA THR A 327 -4.04 -11.44 26.29
C THR A 327 -3.30 -12.42 25.39
N ASN A 328 -3.05 -13.61 25.93
CA ASN A 328 -2.72 -14.77 25.12
C ASN A 328 -3.71 -14.77 23.96
N ILE A 329 -3.21 -14.60 22.73
CA ILE A 329 -3.99 -14.75 21.51
C ILE A 329 -4.29 -16.26 21.36
N ALA A 330 -5.14 -16.77 22.25
CA ALA A 330 -5.93 -17.94 22.04
C ALA A 330 -7.33 -17.43 21.67
N ALA A 331 -7.55 -17.30 20.36
CA ALA A 331 -8.87 -17.29 19.71
C ALA A 331 -10.03 -16.59 20.46
N GLU A 332 -9.91 -15.32 20.82
CA GLU A 332 -11.09 -14.46 20.91
C GLU A 332 -11.39 -13.99 19.47
N LYS A 333 -12.61 -14.17 19.02
CA LYS A 333 -13.11 -13.71 17.73
C LYS A 333 -12.81 -12.23 17.62
N GLU A 334 -11.76 -11.86 16.87
CA GLU A 334 -11.47 -10.45 16.60
C GLU A 334 -12.69 -9.82 15.94
N SER A 335 -13.23 -8.77 16.58
CA SER A 335 -14.29 -7.96 16.00
C SER A 335 -13.76 -7.34 14.70
N PHE A 336 -14.48 -7.51 13.60
CA PHE A 336 -14.14 -6.94 12.29
C PHE A 336 -14.18 -5.39 12.33
N LEU A 337 -15.05 -4.84 13.16
CA LEU A 337 -15.23 -3.40 13.34
C LEU A 337 -14.73 -2.97 14.73
N ASP A 338 -13.84 -2.00 14.79
CA ASP A 338 -13.53 -1.31 16.03
C ASP A 338 -14.69 -0.41 16.50
N ASP A 339 -14.66 0.05 17.75
CA ASP A 339 -15.75 0.85 18.35
C ASP A 339 -15.99 2.18 17.62
N ASN A 340 -14.95 2.78 17.02
CA ASN A 340 -15.08 4.01 16.26
C ASN A 340 -15.78 3.76 14.92
N LEU A 341 -15.41 2.70 14.21
CA LEU A 341 -16.07 2.27 12.98
C LEU A 341 -17.52 1.85 13.23
N LYS A 342 -17.81 1.15 14.35
CA LYS A 342 -19.19 0.81 14.76
C LYS A 342 -20.03 2.06 14.94
N LYS A 343 -19.49 3.08 15.60
CA LYS A 343 -20.18 4.36 15.79
C LYS A 343 -20.43 5.08 14.48
N GLN A 344 -19.41 5.22 13.63
CA GLN A 344 -19.53 5.86 12.31
C GLN A 344 -20.55 5.14 11.44
N LEU A 345 -20.52 3.82 11.41
CA LEU A 345 -21.47 3.01 10.64
C LEU A 345 -22.91 3.15 11.19
N SER A 346 -23.08 3.17 12.52
CA SER A 346 -24.36 3.43 13.16
C SER A 346 -24.95 4.79 12.74
N ASP A 347 -24.13 5.84 12.69
CA ASP A 347 -24.55 7.18 12.26
C ASP A 347 -24.99 7.22 10.78
N VAL A 348 -24.35 6.41 9.92
CA VAL A 348 -24.76 6.29 8.51
C VAL A 348 -26.06 5.48 8.40
N VAL A 349 -26.18 4.35 9.08
CA VAL A 349 -27.37 3.48 9.05
C VAL A 349 -28.59 4.19 9.67
N ALA A 350 -28.39 5.10 10.62
CA ALA A 350 -29.48 5.94 11.15
C ALA A 350 -30.18 6.74 10.05
N ARG A 351 -29.47 7.13 8.98
CA ARG A 351 -29.99 7.89 7.83
C ARG A 351 -30.71 7.03 6.79
N PHE A 352 -30.73 5.71 6.94
CA PHE A 352 -31.44 4.83 6.03
C PHE A 352 -32.94 5.04 6.12
N GLU A 353 -33.61 5.19 4.99
CA GLU A 353 -35.06 5.34 4.91
C GLU A 353 -35.78 4.00 5.05
N ASN A 354 -35.15 2.93 4.56
CA ASN A 354 -35.75 1.60 4.52
C ASN A 354 -34.76 0.54 5.08
N PRO A 355 -35.29 -0.55 5.64
CA PRO A 355 -34.46 -1.70 5.95
C PRO A 355 -33.95 -2.39 4.67
N ILE A 356 -32.81 -3.06 4.79
CA ILE A 356 -32.20 -3.86 3.72
C ILE A 356 -31.78 -5.22 4.26
N GLU A 357 -31.52 -6.17 3.35
CA GLU A 357 -30.99 -7.47 3.71
C GLU A 357 -29.61 -7.68 3.06
N LEU A 358 -28.62 -8.00 3.88
CA LEU A 358 -27.27 -8.36 3.48
C LEU A 358 -27.20 -9.87 3.34
N ILE A 359 -26.83 -10.36 2.16
CA ILE A 359 -26.76 -11.78 1.88
C ILE A 359 -25.32 -12.15 1.51
N VAL A 360 -24.82 -13.21 2.14
CA VAL A 360 -23.54 -13.83 1.80
C VAL A 360 -23.80 -15.21 1.21
N ILE A 361 -23.25 -15.48 0.01
CA ILE A 361 -23.24 -16.83 -0.56
C ILE A 361 -21.80 -17.32 -0.54
N LYS A 362 -21.58 -18.41 0.20
CA LYS A 362 -20.25 -18.96 0.55
C LYS A 362 -19.81 -20.04 -0.42
N ASP A 363 -18.48 -20.16 -0.59
CA ASP A 363 -17.85 -21.40 -1.03
C ASP A 363 -17.42 -22.20 0.20
N PRO A 364 -17.96 -23.40 0.43
CA PRO A 364 -17.59 -24.23 1.58
C PRO A 364 -16.10 -24.63 1.61
N ASN A 365 -15.41 -24.55 0.47
CA ASN A 365 -14.01 -24.92 0.32
C ASN A 365 -13.05 -23.73 0.36
N ASN A 366 -13.56 -22.51 0.64
CA ASN A 366 -12.77 -21.29 0.66
C ASN A 366 -12.79 -20.66 2.06
N ASP A 367 -11.63 -20.60 2.70
CA ASP A 367 -11.47 -20.03 4.05
C ASP A 367 -11.90 -18.54 4.14
N GLU A 368 -11.77 -17.75 3.07
CA GLU A 368 -12.24 -16.37 3.02
C GLU A 368 -13.76 -16.26 3.18
N SER A 369 -14.52 -17.30 2.81
CA SER A 369 -15.98 -17.33 2.97
C SER A 369 -16.42 -17.12 4.40
N THR A 370 -15.72 -17.73 5.36
CA THR A 370 -16.00 -17.57 6.79
C THR A 370 -15.66 -16.18 7.29
N ALA A 371 -14.55 -15.60 6.83
CA ALA A 371 -14.15 -14.25 7.19
C ALA A 371 -15.16 -13.21 6.65
N ILE A 372 -15.62 -13.36 5.41
CA ILE A 372 -16.64 -12.50 4.79
C ILE A 372 -17.97 -12.62 5.53
N GLU A 373 -18.41 -13.84 5.86
CA GLU A 373 -19.64 -14.08 6.61
C GLU A 373 -19.61 -13.38 7.98
N ASN A 374 -18.53 -13.55 8.74
CA ASN A 374 -18.36 -12.91 10.05
C ASN A 374 -18.36 -11.39 9.95
N ALA A 375 -17.64 -10.81 8.98
CA ALA A 375 -17.57 -9.38 8.76
C ALA A 375 -18.96 -8.79 8.43
N VAL A 376 -19.69 -9.39 7.50
CA VAL A 376 -21.01 -8.90 7.08
C VAL A 376 -22.05 -9.09 8.19
N LYS A 377 -21.96 -10.19 8.96
CA LYS A 377 -22.80 -10.42 10.13
C LYS A 377 -22.58 -9.35 11.19
N GLU A 378 -21.34 -9.01 11.52
CA GLU A 378 -21.02 -7.97 12.49
C GLU A 378 -21.50 -6.59 12.03
N ILE A 379 -21.40 -6.28 10.72
CA ILE A 379 -22.00 -5.07 10.14
C ILE A 379 -23.52 -5.07 10.34
N ALA A 380 -24.18 -6.20 10.14
CA ALA A 380 -25.64 -6.29 10.29
C ALA A 380 -26.12 -6.15 11.75
N GLU A 381 -25.31 -6.55 12.71
CA GLU A 381 -25.63 -6.45 14.15
C GLU A 381 -25.68 -4.99 14.67
N ILE A 382 -25.22 -4.01 13.89
CA ILE A 382 -25.20 -2.60 14.29
C ILE A 382 -26.61 -1.99 14.38
N SER A 383 -27.56 -2.48 13.57
CA SER A 383 -28.91 -1.91 13.52
C SER A 383 -29.95 -2.92 13.07
N ASN A 384 -31.15 -2.81 13.62
CA ASN A 384 -32.33 -3.57 13.19
C ASN A 384 -32.82 -3.24 11.76
N LYS A 385 -32.28 -2.20 11.11
CA LYS A 385 -32.50 -1.91 9.71
C LYS A 385 -31.70 -2.81 8.78
N LEU A 386 -30.71 -3.56 9.31
CA LEU A 386 -29.85 -4.47 8.57
C LEU A 386 -30.25 -5.91 8.93
N LYS A 387 -30.82 -6.64 7.99
CA LYS A 387 -31.03 -8.09 8.11
C LYS A 387 -29.83 -8.80 7.51
N PHE A 388 -29.52 -10.00 8.01
CA PHE A 388 -28.43 -10.83 7.53
C PHE A 388 -28.91 -12.25 7.23
N SER A 389 -28.50 -12.77 6.09
CA SER A 389 -28.70 -14.17 5.68
C SER A 389 -27.43 -14.73 5.04
N SER A 390 -27.16 -16.00 5.24
CA SER A 390 -26.01 -16.69 4.66
C SER A 390 -26.40 -18.05 4.12
N TYR A 391 -25.88 -18.41 2.95
CA TYR A 391 -26.12 -19.67 2.24
C TYR A 391 -24.80 -20.25 1.73
N ASN A 392 -24.70 -21.56 1.59
CA ASN A 392 -23.62 -22.13 0.79
C ASN A 392 -24.01 -22.13 -0.69
N ALA A 393 -23.03 -22.13 -1.55
CA ALA A 393 -23.23 -22.24 -2.99
C ALA A 393 -24.08 -23.47 -3.32
N GLY A 394 -25.18 -23.28 -4.05
CA GLY A 394 -26.14 -24.29 -4.41
C GLY A 394 -27.32 -24.51 -3.44
N ASP A 395 -27.30 -23.92 -2.24
CA ASP A 395 -28.37 -24.06 -1.25
C ASP A 395 -29.63 -23.26 -1.65
N ASN A 396 -29.47 -22.12 -2.34
CA ASN A 396 -30.56 -21.25 -2.76
C ASN A 396 -30.45 -20.89 -4.25
N LYS A 397 -30.74 -21.86 -5.12
CA LYS A 397 -30.62 -21.71 -6.58
C LYS A 397 -31.51 -20.61 -7.17
N GLU A 398 -32.66 -20.35 -6.56
CA GLU A 398 -33.55 -19.27 -7.01
C GLU A 398 -32.91 -17.91 -6.77
N LEU A 399 -32.35 -17.68 -5.60
CA LEU A 399 -31.62 -16.47 -5.28
C LEU A 399 -30.37 -16.31 -6.16
N GLU A 400 -29.57 -17.39 -6.30
CA GLU A 400 -28.37 -17.38 -7.13
C GLU A 400 -28.68 -17.01 -8.59
N ALA A 401 -29.77 -17.56 -9.14
CA ALA A 401 -30.26 -17.21 -10.48
C ALA A 401 -30.74 -15.74 -10.55
N LYS A 402 -31.48 -15.28 -9.51
CA LYS A 402 -31.98 -13.90 -9.42
C LYS A 402 -30.86 -12.86 -9.45
N ILE A 403 -29.76 -13.12 -8.71
CA ILE A 403 -28.61 -12.21 -8.63
C ILE A 403 -27.52 -12.53 -9.65
N LYS A 404 -27.70 -13.58 -10.46
CA LYS A 404 -26.75 -14.02 -11.51
C LYS A 404 -25.33 -14.19 -10.96
N VAL A 405 -25.18 -15.03 -9.93
CA VAL A 405 -23.86 -15.31 -9.31
C VAL A 405 -22.96 -16.03 -10.30
N GLU A 406 -21.74 -15.54 -10.46
CA GLU A 406 -20.71 -16.17 -11.30
C GLU A 406 -19.55 -16.73 -10.49
N ARG A 407 -19.37 -16.28 -9.24
CA ARG A 407 -18.27 -16.67 -8.36
C ARG A 407 -18.68 -16.65 -6.88
N PHE A 408 -17.93 -17.40 -6.07
CA PHE A 408 -18.14 -17.51 -4.64
C PHE A 408 -16.77 -17.33 -3.91
N PRO A 409 -16.75 -16.69 -2.72
CA PRO A 409 -17.89 -16.06 -2.04
C PRO A 409 -18.34 -14.76 -2.70
N THR A 410 -19.63 -14.43 -2.54
CA THR A 410 -20.19 -13.14 -2.98
C THR A 410 -21.16 -12.57 -1.95
N ILE A 411 -21.22 -11.26 -1.89
CA ILE A 411 -22.16 -10.50 -1.06
C ILE A 411 -23.14 -9.79 -2.01
N THR A 412 -24.41 -9.75 -1.63
CA THR A 412 -25.40 -8.89 -2.28
C THR A 412 -26.28 -8.19 -1.27
N ILE A 413 -26.98 -7.16 -1.72
CA ILE A 413 -27.88 -6.33 -0.93
C ILE A 413 -29.26 -6.35 -1.57
N LEU A 414 -30.27 -6.79 -0.82
CA LEU A 414 -31.67 -6.70 -1.23
C LEU A 414 -32.34 -5.52 -0.54
N ASP A 415 -33.29 -4.88 -1.25
CA ASP A 415 -34.10 -3.82 -0.69
C ASP A 415 -35.18 -4.36 0.28
N LYS A 416 -35.99 -3.47 0.85
CA LYS A 416 -37.08 -3.81 1.80
C LYS A 416 -38.11 -4.80 1.26
N ASN A 417 -38.25 -4.94 -0.06
CA ASN A 417 -39.18 -5.83 -0.75
C ASN A 417 -38.49 -7.15 -1.16
N GLY A 418 -37.23 -7.35 -0.80
CA GLY A 418 -36.43 -8.49 -1.25
C GLY A 418 -35.97 -8.37 -2.71
N GLU A 419 -35.97 -7.17 -3.30
CA GLU A 419 -35.57 -6.95 -4.68
C GLU A 419 -34.05 -6.73 -4.79
N TYR A 420 -33.44 -7.39 -5.78
CA TYR A 420 -32.03 -7.19 -6.13
C TYR A 420 -31.84 -5.87 -6.88
N LYS A 421 -30.93 -5.04 -6.42
CA LYS A 421 -30.63 -3.71 -6.99
C LYS A 421 -29.33 -3.66 -7.79
N GLY A 422 -28.88 -4.77 -8.33
CA GLY A 422 -27.74 -4.81 -9.24
C GLY A 422 -26.36 -4.76 -8.57
N LEU A 423 -26.24 -5.00 -7.27
CA LEU A 423 -24.98 -4.93 -6.55
C LEU A 423 -24.46 -6.28 -6.10
N LYS A 424 -23.23 -6.60 -6.49
CA LYS A 424 -22.46 -7.76 -6.01
C LYS A 424 -21.06 -7.34 -5.55
N TYR A 425 -20.58 -7.98 -4.50
CA TYR A 425 -19.25 -7.76 -3.96
C TYR A 425 -18.58 -9.11 -3.72
N SER A 426 -17.63 -9.45 -4.56
CA SER A 426 -16.80 -10.65 -4.47
C SER A 426 -15.47 -10.31 -3.80
N SER A 427 -15.56 -9.89 -2.54
CA SER A 427 -14.47 -9.51 -1.65
C SER A 427 -15.00 -9.27 -0.25
N ILE A 428 -14.11 -9.40 0.75
CA ILE A 428 -14.40 -8.89 2.09
C ILE A 428 -14.56 -7.35 2.03
N PRO A 429 -15.58 -6.75 2.67
CA PRO A 429 -15.77 -5.29 2.69
C PRO A 429 -14.82 -4.61 3.69
N SER A 430 -13.52 -4.60 3.39
CA SER A 430 -12.45 -4.08 4.25
C SER A 430 -11.57 -3.06 3.55
N GLY A 431 -10.64 -2.46 4.27
CA GLY A 431 -9.70 -1.48 3.72
C GLY A 431 -10.43 -0.28 3.14
N HIS A 432 -9.99 0.17 1.96
CA HIS A 432 -10.60 1.32 1.29
C HIS A 432 -12.02 1.03 0.76
N GLU A 433 -12.38 -0.25 0.55
CA GLU A 433 -13.69 -0.64 0.01
C GLU A 433 -14.78 -0.80 1.07
N LEU A 434 -14.45 -0.72 2.37
CA LEU A 434 -15.48 -0.66 3.42
C LEU A 434 -16.42 0.53 3.20
N ASN A 435 -15.89 1.71 2.88
CA ASN A 435 -16.70 2.88 2.56
C ASN A 435 -17.55 2.69 1.31
N SER A 436 -17.04 1.99 0.29
CA SER A 436 -17.82 1.68 -0.91
C SER A 436 -19.00 0.77 -0.58
N PHE A 437 -18.79 -0.25 0.25
CA PHE A 437 -19.84 -1.15 0.70
C PHE A 437 -20.90 -0.43 1.54
N ILE A 438 -20.49 0.43 2.48
CA ILE A 438 -21.40 1.27 3.29
C ILE A 438 -22.26 2.18 2.39
N LEU A 439 -21.64 2.83 1.40
CA LEU A 439 -22.39 3.67 0.45
C LEU A 439 -23.29 2.84 -0.47
N GLY A 440 -22.93 1.60 -0.79
CA GLY A 440 -23.81 0.65 -1.49
C GLY A 440 -25.07 0.36 -0.68
N MET A 441 -24.93 0.08 0.62
CA MET A 441 -26.07 -0.09 1.52
C MET A 441 -26.94 1.17 1.57
N TYR A 442 -26.33 2.36 1.70
CA TYR A 442 -27.04 3.64 1.72
C TYR A 442 -27.80 3.91 0.41
N ASN A 443 -27.22 3.53 -0.74
CA ASN A 443 -27.87 3.67 -2.04
C ASN A 443 -29.09 2.75 -2.21
N VAL A 444 -29.07 1.56 -1.62
CA VAL A 444 -30.20 0.61 -1.66
C VAL A 444 -31.28 0.98 -0.63
N ALA A 445 -30.86 1.39 0.57
CA ALA A 445 -31.78 1.75 1.66
C ALA A 445 -32.49 3.09 1.43
N GLY A 446 -31.92 4.00 0.61
CA GLY A 446 -32.34 5.38 0.41
C GLY A 446 -31.88 6.32 1.53
N PRO A 447 -31.80 7.62 1.23
CA PRO A 447 -32.14 8.30 -0.04
C PRO A 447 -31.07 8.11 -1.14
N GLY A 448 -29.90 7.56 -0.80
CA GLY A 448 -28.76 7.35 -1.69
C GLY A 448 -27.96 8.63 -1.98
N GLN A 449 -26.81 8.43 -2.64
CA GLN A 449 -25.92 9.53 -3.01
C GLN A 449 -26.58 10.43 -4.07
N LYS A 450 -26.38 11.73 -3.95
CA LYS A 450 -26.83 12.69 -4.95
C LYS A 450 -26.08 12.51 -6.27
N VAL A 451 -26.79 12.64 -7.38
CA VAL A 451 -26.26 12.59 -8.74
C VAL A 451 -26.69 13.87 -9.46
N ALA A 452 -25.84 14.41 -10.32
CA ALA A 452 -26.17 15.56 -11.13
C ALA A 452 -27.37 15.23 -12.07
N GLU A 453 -28.27 16.18 -12.30
CA GLU A 453 -29.47 15.97 -13.11
C GLU A 453 -29.14 15.48 -14.53
N GLU A 454 -28.07 16.00 -15.13
CA GLU A 454 -27.61 15.56 -16.46
C GLU A 454 -27.22 14.08 -16.47
N SER A 455 -26.44 13.63 -15.45
CA SER A 455 -26.03 12.24 -15.33
C SER A 455 -27.21 11.33 -15.00
N LEU A 456 -28.14 11.79 -14.14
CA LEU A 456 -29.38 11.05 -13.84
C LEU A 456 -30.20 10.79 -15.12
N SER A 457 -30.40 11.82 -15.95
CA SER A 457 -31.11 11.69 -17.24
C SER A 457 -30.41 10.71 -18.19
N LYS A 458 -29.06 10.62 -18.16
CA LYS A 458 -28.30 9.65 -18.95
C LYS A 458 -28.46 8.23 -18.40
N ILE A 459 -28.43 8.07 -17.07
CA ILE A 459 -28.66 6.78 -16.41
C ILE A 459 -30.04 6.23 -16.73
N GLU A 460 -31.10 7.04 -16.65
CA GLU A 460 -32.49 6.63 -16.93
C GLU A 460 -32.71 6.15 -18.37
N LYS A 461 -31.90 6.64 -19.31
CA LYS A 461 -31.98 6.26 -20.74
C LYS A 461 -31.29 4.93 -21.06
N ILE A 462 -30.62 4.28 -20.12
CA ILE A 462 -30.02 2.96 -20.36
C ILE A 462 -31.14 1.92 -20.48
N ASP A 463 -31.43 1.50 -21.69
CA ASP A 463 -32.52 0.58 -22.03
C ASP A 463 -32.08 -0.87 -22.27
N LYS A 464 -30.78 -1.11 -22.40
CA LYS A 464 -30.17 -2.44 -22.60
C LYS A 464 -29.48 -2.94 -21.33
N PRO A 465 -29.42 -4.27 -21.14
CA PRO A 465 -28.66 -4.84 -20.04
C PRO A 465 -27.15 -4.46 -20.11
N VAL A 466 -26.63 -3.95 -19.02
CA VAL A 466 -25.22 -3.60 -18.83
C VAL A 466 -24.68 -4.31 -17.60
N ASN A 467 -23.61 -5.08 -17.80
CA ASN A 467 -22.85 -5.69 -16.72
C ASN A 467 -21.52 -4.95 -16.56
N ILE A 468 -21.23 -4.45 -15.34
CA ILE A 468 -20.01 -3.74 -14.99
C ILE A 468 -19.26 -4.58 -13.97
N LYS A 469 -18.13 -5.17 -14.35
CA LYS A 469 -17.22 -5.83 -13.42
C LYS A 469 -16.05 -4.92 -13.13
N ILE A 470 -15.71 -4.77 -11.84
CA ILE A 470 -14.62 -3.89 -11.41
C ILE A 470 -13.59 -4.71 -10.64
N GLY A 471 -12.46 -4.95 -11.31
CA GLY A 471 -11.29 -5.52 -10.67
C GLY A 471 -10.66 -4.51 -9.70
N ILE A 472 -10.56 -4.89 -8.42
CA ILE A 472 -10.02 -4.04 -7.35
C ILE A 472 -8.90 -4.73 -6.58
N SER A 473 -8.19 -3.94 -5.79
CA SER A 473 -7.38 -4.38 -4.66
C SER A 473 -7.82 -3.60 -3.42
N LEU A 474 -7.90 -4.27 -2.28
CA LEU A 474 -8.29 -3.64 -1.01
C LEU A 474 -7.35 -2.51 -0.57
N SER A 475 -6.11 -2.51 -1.05
CA SER A 475 -5.11 -1.45 -0.83
C SER A 475 -5.17 -0.31 -1.85
N CYS A 476 -6.00 -0.40 -2.88
CA CYS A 476 -6.09 0.59 -3.95
C CYS A 476 -6.85 1.84 -3.51
N THR A 477 -6.19 2.99 -3.50
CA THR A 477 -6.82 4.27 -3.10
C THR A 477 -7.73 4.88 -4.15
N LYS A 478 -7.66 4.42 -5.41
CA LYS A 478 -8.46 4.92 -6.53
C LYS A 478 -9.67 4.04 -6.83
N CYS A 479 -9.66 2.79 -6.35
CA CYS A 479 -10.73 1.83 -6.58
C CYS A 479 -12.08 2.29 -5.99
N PRO A 480 -12.15 2.83 -4.76
CA PRO A 480 -13.43 3.19 -4.14
C PRO A 480 -14.26 4.15 -4.98
N LYS A 481 -13.64 5.17 -5.58
CA LYS A 481 -14.40 6.13 -6.40
C LYS A 481 -15.04 5.48 -7.62
N THR A 482 -14.34 4.53 -8.24
CA THR A 482 -14.87 3.79 -9.40
C THR A 482 -16.00 2.84 -8.98
N VAL A 483 -15.82 2.11 -7.87
CA VAL A 483 -16.85 1.23 -7.31
C VAL A 483 -18.10 2.03 -6.93
N GLN A 484 -17.94 3.15 -6.21
CA GLN A 484 -19.05 4.03 -5.80
C GLN A 484 -19.79 4.62 -7.00
N SER A 485 -19.10 4.96 -8.08
CA SER A 485 -19.73 5.45 -9.31
C SER A 485 -20.57 4.38 -9.99
N ALA A 486 -20.03 3.18 -10.17
CA ALA A 486 -20.74 2.07 -10.81
C ALA A 486 -21.94 1.59 -9.99
N GLN A 487 -21.78 1.43 -8.67
CA GLN A 487 -22.89 1.00 -7.79
C GLN A 487 -24.03 2.04 -7.76
N ARG A 488 -23.70 3.34 -7.86
CA ARG A 488 -24.74 4.35 -7.92
C ARG A 488 -25.53 4.26 -9.23
N ILE A 489 -24.89 4.04 -10.36
CA ILE A 489 -25.57 3.81 -11.64
C ILE A 489 -26.47 2.56 -11.56
N ALA A 490 -25.94 1.44 -11.02
CA ALA A 490 -26.70 0.20 -10.90
C ALA A 490 -27.94 0.35 -10.01
N THR A 491 -27.85 1.05 -8.88
CA THR A 491 -29.00 1.28 -7.99
C THR A 491 -30.07 2.20 -8.57
N LEU A 492 -29.73 3.00 -9.58
CA LEU A 492 -30.66 3.92 -10.25
C LEU A 492 -31.31 3.34 -11.51
N ASN A 493 -30.74 2.30 -12.13
CA ASN A 493 -31.26 1.69 -13.33
C ASN A 493 -31.23 0.17 -13.27
N LYS A 494 -32.40 -0.47 -13.35
CA LYS A 494 -32.57 -1.94 -13.27
C LYS A 494 -31.90 -2.74 -14.39
N ASN A 495 -31.51 -2.10 -15.47
CA ASN A 495 -30.77 -2.73 -16.56
C ASN A 495 -29.27 -2.78 -16.30
N VAL A 496 -28.77 -2.16 -15.22
CA VAL A 496 -27.35 -2.11 -14.89
C VAL A 496 -27.06 -2.98 -13.67
N GLU A 497 -26.07 -3.84 -13.79
CA GLU A 497 -25.51 -4.62 -12.68
C GLU A 497 -24.03 -4.30 -12.53
N MET A 498 -23.57 -4.24 -11.28
CA MET A 498 -22.16 -4.10 -10.99
C MET A 498 -21.66 -5.21 -10.07
N GLU A 499 -20.42 -5.59 -10.25
CA GLU A 499 -19.72 -6.51 -9.37
C GLU A 499 -18.32 -5.97 -9.06
N MET A 500 -18.02 -5.79 -7.77
CA MET A 500 -16.68 -5.51 -7.25
C MET A 500 -15.96 -6.83 -7.03
N ILE A 501 -14.79 -7.01 -7.63
CA ILE A 501 -14.05 -8.27 -7.61
C ILE A 501 -12.61 -8.03 -7.14
N ASN A 502 -12.22 -8.66 -6.05
CA ASN A 502 -10.83 -8.64 -5.61
C ASN A 502 -9.98 -9.53 -6.53
N ILE A 503 -9.05 -8.93 -7.28
CA ILE A 503 -8.21 -9.65 -8.25
C ILE A 503 -7.19 -10.57 -7.61
N PHE A 504 -6.94 -10.43 -6.31
CA PHE A 504 -6.04 -11.32 -5.57
C PHE A 504 -6.77 -12.57 -5.08
N THR A 505 -8.05 -12.46 -4.72
CA THR A 505 -8.90 -13.61 -4.40
C THR A 505 -9.30 -14.37 -5.67
N PHE A 506 -9.61 -13.67 -6.75
CA PHE A 506 -10.09 -14.26 -8.01
C PHE A 506 -9.03 -14.13 -9.12
N GLN A 507 -8.01 -14.97 -9.06
CA GLN A 507 -6.90 -14.99 -10.02
C GLN A 507 -7.35 -15.38 -11.44
N ASP A 508 -8.35 -16.24 -11.56
CA ASP A 508 -8.98 -16.61 -12.84
C ASP A 508 -9.56 -15.38 -13.56
N PHE A 509 -10.23 -14.49 -12.80
CA PHE A 509 -10.73 -13.23 -13.33
C PHE A 509 -9.59 -12.29 -13.75
N LYS A 510 -8.56 -12.14 -12.91
CA LYS A 510 -7.36 -11.37 -13.24
C LYS A 510 -6.73 -11.85 -14.53
N ASN A 511 -6.53 -13.16 -14.67
CA ASN A 511 -5.88 -13.78 -15.82
C ASN A 511 -6.74 -13.70 -17.09
N ARG A 512 -8.07 -13.92 -16.96
CA ARG A 512 -9.01 -13.85 -18.09
C ARG A 512 -8.97 -12.50 -18.81
N TYR A 513 -8.79 -11.40 -18.08
CA TYR A 513 -8.78 -10.05 -18.62
C TYR A 513 -7.40 -9.39 -18.64
N ASP A 514 -6.34 -10.15 -18.38
CA ASP A 514 -4.94 -9.65 -18.30
C ASP A 514 -4.81 -8.38 -17.45
N ILE A 515 -5.45 -8.41 -16.24
CA ILE A 515 -5.50 -7.24 -15.36
C ILE A 515 -4.16 -7.04 -14.69
N MET A 516 -3.45 -5.98 -15.07
CA MET A 516 -2.15 -5.59 -14.49
C MET A 516 -2.22 -4.30 -13.67
N SER A 517 -3.39 -3.67 -13.59
CA SER A 517 -3.59 -2.42 -12.85
C SER A 517 -5.04 -2.29 -12.41
N VAL A 518 -5.28 -1.72 -11.22
CA VAL A 518 -6.62 -1.48 -10.68
C VAL A 518 -6.84 0.01 -10.36
N PRO A 519 -8.09 0.50 -10.44
CA PRO A 519 -9.29 -0.22 -10.83
C PRO A 519 -9.30 -0.60 -12.32
N ALA A 520 -9.80 -1.80 -12.61
CA ALA A 520 -10.06 -2.30 -13.96
C ALA A 520 -11.57 -2.43 -14.17
N VAL A 521 -12.13 -1.69 -15.10
CA VAL A 521 -13.58 -1.68 -15.40
C VAL A 521 -13.84 -2.50 -16.65
N ILE A 522 -14.60 -3.58 -16.53
CA ILE A 522 -14.97 -4.47 -17.62
C ILE A 522 -16.47 -4.30 -17.90
N ILE A 523 -16.84 -3.96 -19.13
CA ILE A 523 -18.22 -3.78 -19.57
C ILE A 523 -18.64 -4.95 -20.45
N ASN A 524 -19.71 -5.64 -20.06
CA ASN A 524 -20.34 -6.73 -20.79
C ASN A 524 -19.35 -7.83 -21.23
N ASP A 525 -18.30 -8.08 -20.41
CA ASP A 525 -17.22 -9.05 -20.65
C ASP A 525 -16.43 -8.84 -21.96
N LYS A 526 -16.51 -7.66 -22.57
CA LYS A 526 -15.91 -7.38 -23.89
C LYS A 526 -14.91 -6.24 -23.88
N GLN A 527 -15.17 -5.20 -23.12
CA GLN A 527 -14.37 -3.98 -23.12
C GLN A 527 -13.73 -3.82 -21.75
N ILE A 528 -12.45 -3.50 -21.71
CA ILE A 528 -11.71 -3.24 -20.48
C ILE A 528 -11.15 -1.83 -20.48
N TYR A 529 -11.30 -1.14 -19.35
CA TYR A 529 -10.81 0.21 -19.11
C TYR A 529 -10.13 0.27 -17.75
N PHE A 530 -9.04 0.99 -17.65
CA PHE A 530 -8.26 1.08 -16.44
C PHE A 530 -8.27 2.49 -15.84
N GLY A 531 -7.89 2.57 -14.55
CA GLY A 531 -7.80 3.82 -13.82
C GLY A 531 -9.13 4.30 -13.28
N GLU A 532 -9.05 5.28 -12.37
CA GLU A 532 -10.20 5.86 -11.69
C GLU A 532 -11.24 6.38 -12.69
N LYS A 533 -12.52 6.06 -12.45
CA LYS A 533 -13.67 6.48 -13.24
C LYS A 533 -14.74 7.08 -12.35
N ASN A 534 -15.26 8.24 -12.73
CA ASN A 534 -16.46 8.83 -12.14
C ASN A 534 -17.71 8.36 -12.87
N ILE A 535 -18.89 8.86 -12.47
CA ILE A 535 -20.19 8.49 -13.10
C ILE A 535 -20.20 8.85 -14.59
N GLU A 536 -19.74 10.03 -14.94
CA GLU A 536 -19.69 10.52 -16.31
C GLU A 536 -18.79 9.66 -17.19
N ASP A 537 -17.60 9.32 -16.69
CA ASP A 537 -16.66 8.43 -17.40
C ASP A 537 -17.30 7.06 -17.69
N ILE A 538 -18.00 6.48 -16.69
CA ILE A 538 -18.65 5.16 -16.86
C ILE A 538 -19.80 5.27 -17.86
N LEU A 539 -20.60 6.33 -17.82
CA LEU A 539 -21.69 6.56 -18.77
C LEU A 539 -21.18 6.74 -20.21
N GLU A 540 -20.05 7.42 -20.40
CA GLU A 540 -19.41 7.52 -21.73
C GLU A 540 -18.94 6.15 -22.24
N ILE A 541 -18.41 5.30 -21.34
CA ILE A 541 -17.96 3.95 -21.68
C ILE A 541 -19.16 3.06 -22.08
N ILE A 542 -20.26 3.12 -21.35
CA ILE A 542 -21.48 2.32 -21.61
C ILE A 542 -22.11 2.69 -22.97
N ASN A 543 -22.01 3.95 -23.39
CA ASN A 543 -22.62 4.45 -24.61
C ASN A 543 -21.73 4.28 -25.87
N LYS A 544 -20.50 3.78 -25.71
CA LYS A 544 -19.59 3.40 -26.82
C LYS A 544 -19.83 1.96 -27.27
#